data_bca8012caaa9c1bb84d1b8e1a2b733e3
#
_entry.id   bca8012caaa9c1bb84d1b8e1a2b733e3
#
_cell.length_a   1.000
_cell.length_b   1.000
_cell.length_c   1.000
_cell.angle_alpha   90.00
_cell.angle_beta   90.00
_cell.angle_gamma   90.00
#
_symmetry.space_group_name_H-M   'P 1'
#
loop_
_entity.id
_entity.type
_entity.pdbx_description
1 polymer ?
#
loop_
_entity_poly.entity_id
_entity_poly.type
_entity_poly.pdbx_seq_one_letter_code
_entity_poly.pdbx_strand_id
1 'polypeptide(L)'
;MDPNFFIVGGSKCGTTNISFYLNLHSQVFISKLNEPYYFCKWDLPKDFKRESMITDRKKYLELFKNAKKHKAVGEATPSYLHSPSAASKIRETFPDSKI
;
A
#
# COMPACT_ATOMS: atom_id res chain seq x y z
N MET A 1 -10.02 4.49 8.49
CA MET A 1 -8.86 5.39 8.67
C MET A 1 -7.98 5.31 7.43
N ASP A 2 -7.45 6.43 7.00
CA ASP A 2 -6.62 6.48 5.80
C ASP A 2 -5.20 5.96 6.07
N PRO A 3 -4.55 5.37 5.06
CA PRO A 3 -3.17 4.95 5.24
C PRO A 3 -2.24 6.14 5.45
N ASN A 4 -1.22 5.96 6.26
CA ASN A 4 -0.23 6.99 6.54
C ASN A 4 1.22 6.50 6.38
N PHE A 5 1.42 5.26 5.93
CA PHE A 5 2.74 4.81 5.53
C PHE A 5 2.64 3.76 4.42
N PHE A 6 3.72 3.61 3.66
CA PHE A 6 3.77 2.69 2.52
C PHE A 6 5.12 2.00 2.47
N ILE A 7 5.09 0.68 2.32
CA ILE A 7 6.30 -0.10 2.04
C ILE A 7 6.36 -0.24 0.52
N VAL A 8 7.27 0.47 -0.12
CA VAL A 8 7.27 0.65 -1.57
C VAL A 8 8.26 -0.24 -2.32
N GLY A 9 9.08 -0.98 -1.63
CA GLY A 9 9.97 -1.83 -2.38
C GLY A 9 11.18 -2.25 -1.61
N GLY A 10 12.11 -2.86 -2.30
CA GLY A 10 11.97 -3.34 -3.69
C GLY A 10 11.57 -4.80 -3.72
N SER A 11 11.38 -5.27 -4.95
CA SER A 11 11.07 -6.68 -5.17
C SER A 11 12.16 -7.56 -4.55
N LYS A 12 11.73 -8.60 -3.82
CA LYS A 12 12.63 -9.56 -3.16
C LYS A 12 13.59 -8.93 -2.15
N CYS A 13 13.24 -7.78 -1.58
CA CYS A 13 14.04 -7.12 -0.55
C CYS A 13 13.53 -7.39 0.88
N GLY A 14 12.71 -8.43 1.06
CA GLY A 14 12.20 -8.80 2.38
C GLY A 14 10.99 -8.01 2.83
N THR A 15 10.29 -7.33 1.92
CA THR A 15 9.12 -6.52 2.25
C THR A 15 7.99 -7.35 2.88
N THR A 16 7.82 -8.60 2.44
CA THR A 16 6.81 -9.50 3.01
C THR A 16 7.11 -9.81 4.47
N ASN A 17 8.38 -10.08 4.78
CA ASN A 17 8.80 -10.35 6.16
C ASN A 17 8.63 -9.13 7.05
N ILE A 18 8.99 -7.95 6.55
CA ILE A 18 8.83 -6.70 7.29
C ILE A 18 7.36 -6.45 7.58
N SER A 19 6.50 -6.64 6.59
CA SER A 19 5.05 -6.48 6.74
C SER A 19 4.49 -7.43 7.80
N PHE A 20 4.95 -8.68 7.78
CA PHE A 20 4.54 -9.67 8.76
C PHE A 20 4.89 -9.24 10.19
N TYR A 21 6.14 -8.83 10.41
CA TYR A 21 6.59 -8.42 11.74
C TYR A 21 5.89 -7.14 12.21
N LEU A 22 5.72 -6.17 11.31
CA LEU A 22 5.01 -4.94 11.67
C LEU A 22 3.56 -5.22 12.06
N ASN A 23 2.92 -6.17 11.38
CA ASN A 23 1.54 -6.52 11.68
C ASN A 23 1.36 -7.15 13.07
N LEU A 24 2.43 -7.63 13.69
CA LEU A 24 2.39 -8.15 15.05
C LEU A 24 2.36 -7.02 16.10
N HIS A 25 2.71 -5.80 15.70
CA HIS A 25 2.74 -4.66 16.62
C HIS A 25 1.33 -4.11 16.82
N SER A 26 0.93 -3.90 18.09
CA SER A 26 -0.43 -3.48 18.42
C SER A 26 -0.84 -2.11 17.87
N GLN A 27 0.14 -1.23 17.58
CA GLN A 27 -0.12 0.11 17.06
C GLN A 27 -0.01 0.21 15.54
N VAL A 28 0.21 -0.90 14.86
CA VAL A 28 0.39 -0.94 13.42
C VAL A 28 -0.73 -1.76 12.78
N PHE A 29 -1.36 -1.19 11.78
CA PHE A 29 -2.34 -1.88 10.94
C PHE A 29 -1.79 -1.92 9.52
N ILE A 30 -1.65 -3.12 8.97
CA ILE A 30 -1.26 -3.30 7.58
C ILE A 30 -2.38 -4.03 6.86
N SER A 31 -2.71 -3.56 5.65
CA SER A 31 -3.73 -4.20 4.83
C SER A 31 -3.45 -5.69 4.71
N LYS A 32 -4.48 -6.51 4.95
CA LYS A 32 -4.39 -7.97 4.79
C LYS A 32 -4.19 -8.34 3.33
N LEU A 33 -4.72 -7.53 2.43
CA LEU A 33 -4.49 -7.71 1.00
C LEU A 33 -3.10 -7.22 0.68
N ASN A 34 -2.24 -8.13 0.25
CA ASN A 34 -0.87 -7.81 -0.11
C ASN A 34 -0.83 -7.31 -1.55
N GLU A 35 -0.04 -6.27 -1.80
CA GLU A 35 0.18 -5.71 -3.12
C GLU A 35 -1.11 -5.31 -3.86
N PRO A 36 -1.86 -4.28 -3.34
CA PRO A 36 -3.05 -3.81 -4.04
C PRO A 36 -2.78 -3.03 -5.34
N TYR A 37 -1.55 -2.61 -5.60
CA TYR A 37 -1.13 -1.92 -6.84
C TYR A 37 -1.89 -0.62 -7.13
N TYR A 38 -2.58 -0.05 -6.17
CA TYR A 38 -3.48 1.08 -6.42
C TYR A 38 -2.78 2.30 -7.01
N PHE A 39 -1.63 2.70 -6.44
CA PHE A 39 -0.94 3.92 -6.86
C PHE A 39 -0.01 3.74 -8.07
N CYS A 40 0.15 2.53 -8.56
CA CYS A 40 0.93 2.28 -9.77
C CYS A 40 0.07 1.77 -10.93
N LYS A 41 -1.24 1.79 -10.78
CA LYS A 41 -2.15 1.24 -11.80
C LYS A 41 -2.01 1.92 -13.16
N TRP A 42 -1.61 3.19 -13.18
CA TRP A 42 -1.42 3.93 -14.43
C TRP A 42 -0.17 3.53 -15.20
N ASP A 43 0.80 2.95 -14.51
CA ASP A 43 2.11 2.60 -15.09
C ASP A 43 2.21 1.12 -15.46
N LEU A 44 1.15 0.37 -15.26
CA LEU A 44 1.11 -1.05 -15.58
C LEU A 44 0.57 -1.27 -16.98
N PRO A 45 1.02 -2.35 -17.68
CA PRO A 45 0.45 -2.69 -18.99
C PRO A 45 -1.07 -2.87 -18.90
N LYS A 46 -1.77 -2.55 -19.99
CA LYS A 46 -3.24 -2.65 -20.01
C LYS A 46 -3.76 -4.06 -19.72
N ASP A 47 -2.98 -5.06 -20.10
CA ASP A 47 -3.33 -6.47 -19.89
C ASP A 47 -2.82 -7.00 -18.55
N PHE A 48 -2.14 -6.17 -17.76
CA PHE A 48 -1.67 -6.57 -16.44
C PHE A 48 -2.85 -6.82 -15.51
N LYS A 49 -2.91 -8.02 -14.94
CA LYS A 49 -3.97 -8.37 -14.00
C LYS A 49 -3.40 -9.21 -12.86
N ARG A 50 -3.76 -8.83 -11.64
CA ARG A 50 -3.51 -9.59 -10.43
C ARG A 50 -4.77 -9.62 -9.61
N GLU A 51 -5.05 -10.72 -8.92
CA GLU A 51 -6.24 -10.82 -8.07
C GLU A 51 -6.24 -9.76 -6.97
N SER A 52 -5.07 -9.40 -6.47
CA SER A 52 -4.93 -8.40 -5.42
C SER A 52 -5.09 -6.97 -5.90
N MET A 53 -5.07 -6.73 -7.21
CA MET A 53 -5.08 -5.39 -7.77
C MET A 53 -6.43 -4.69 -7.54
N ILE A 54 -6.36 -3.49 -6.99
CA ILE A 54 -7.53 -2.64 -6.77
C ILE A 54 -7.38 -1.35 -7.55
N THR A 55 -8.39 -1.00 -8.34
CA THR A 55 -8.39 0.22 -9.16
C THR A 55 -9.41 1.24 -8.69
N ASP A 56 -10.38 0.85 -7.89
CA ASP A 56 -11.43 1.71 -7.38
C ASP A 56 -11.04 2.32 -6.03
N ARG A 57 -11.12 3.65 -5.93
CA ARG A 57 -10.77 4.37 -4.70
C ARG A 57 -11.55 3.87 -3.48
N LYS A 58 -12.84 3.65 -3.63
CA LYS A 58 -13.69 3.21 -2.51
C LYS A 58 -13.24 1.84 -1.99
N LYS A 59 -12.98 0.91 -2.91
CA LYS A 59 -12.50 -0.42 -2.53
C LYS A 59 -11.12 -0.35 -1.89
N TYR A 60 -10.27 0.54 -2.38
CA TYR A 60 -8.94 0.73 -1.81
C TYR A 60 -9.05 1.18 -0.34
N LEU A 61 -9.87 2.20 -0.07
CA LEU A 61 -10.03 2.70 1.28
C LEU A 61 -10.67 1.69 2.23
N GLU A 62 -11.48 0.77 1.70
CA GLU A 62 -12.06 -0.30 2.50
C GLU A 62 -11.01 -1.26 3.08
N LEU A 63 -9.83 -1.34 2.49
CA LEU A 63 -8.74 -2.15 3.05
C LEU A 63 -8.36 -1.71 4.46
N PHE A 64 -8.60 -0.45 4.79
CA PHE A 64 -8.20 0.14 6.06
C PHE A 64 -9.36 0.40 7.01
N LYS A 65 -10.54 -0.10 6.67
CA LYS A 65 -11.76 0.17 7.47
C LYS A 65 -11.68 -0.37 8.91
N ASN A 66 -10.91 -1.43 9.10
CA ASN A 66 -10.76 -2.04 10.42
C ASN A 66 -9.65 -1.39 11.25
N ALA A 67 -8.89 -0.46 10.69
CA ALA A 67 -7.93 0.32 11.44
C ALA A 67 -8.67 1.32 12.30
N LYS A 68 -8.43 1.31 13.61
CA LYS A 68 -9.17 2.17 14.55
C LYS A 68 -8.24 3.19 15.20
N LYS A 69 -7.57 2.79 16.27
CA LYS A 69 -6.67 3.67 17.02
C LYS A 69 -5.20 3.38 16.71
N HIS A 70 -4.93 2.72 15.60
CA HIS A 70 -3.56 2.43 15.21
C HIS A 70 -2.84 3.70 14.82
N LYS A 71 -1.59 3.84 15.29
CA LYS A 71 -0.77 5.00 14.94
C LYS A 71 -0.22 4.92 13.53
N ALA A 72 0.07 3.71 13.05
CA ALA A 72 0.57 3.48 11.71
C ALA A 72 -0.40 2.58 10.96
N VAL A 73 -0.88 3.05 9.82
CA VAL A 73 -1.83 2.35 8.96
C VAL A 73 -1.25 2.35 7.57
N GLY A 74 -1.05 1.18 6.97
CA GLY A 74 -0.37 1.15 5.68
C GLY A 74 -0.57 -0.10 4.86
N GLU A 75 0.12 -0.12 3.73
CA GLU A 75 0.13 -1.24 2.81
C GLU A 75 1.53 -1.46 2.25
N ALA A 76 1.74 -2.62 1.62
CA ALA A 76 2.99 -2.96 0.98
C ALA A 76 2.74 -3.33 -0.48
N THR A 77 3.33 -2.58 -1.39
CA THR A 77 3.32 -2.87 -2.82
C THR A 77 4.72 -2.60 -3.38
N PRO A 78 5.58 -3.64 -3.50
CA PRO A 78 6.95 -3.42 -3.97
C PRO A 78 7.06 -2.77 -5.33
N SER A 79 6.05 -2.92 -6.19
CA SER A 79 6.06 -2.30 -7.51
C SER A 79 6.00 -0.78 -7.49
N TYR A 80 5.64 -0.16 -6.35
CA TYR A 80 5.62 1.30 -6.26
C TYR A 80 7.00 1.92 -6.46
N LEU A 81 8.06 1.24 -6.05
CA LEU A 81 9.42 1.76 -6.18
C LEU A 81 9.80 2.00 -7.65
N HIS A 82 9.30 1.15 -8.54
CA HIS A 82 9.59 1.24 -9.98
C HIS A 82 8.56 2.06 -10.76
N SER A 83 7.51 2.53 -10.11
CA SER A 83 6.45 3.27 -10.77
C SER A 83 6.82 4.75 -10.89
N PRO A 84 6.86 5.32 -12.12
CA PRO A 84 7.16 6.73 -12.29
C PRO A 84 6.19 7.68 -11.59
N SER A 85 4.92 7.27 -11.42
CA SER A 85 3.89 8.16 -10.89
C SER A 85 3.45 7.84 -9.46
N ALA A 86 3.85 6.69 -8.89
CA ALA A 86 3.34 6.26 -7.58
C ALA A 86 3.66 7.28 -6.47
N ALA A 87 4.89 7.75 -6.40
CA ALA A 87 5.30 8.68 -5.33
C ALA A 87 4.49 9.96 -5.34
N SER A 88 4.30 10.58 -6.51
CA SER A 88 3.53 11.82 -6.60
C SER A 88 2.06 11.58 -6.34
N LYS A 89 1.50 10.45 -6.77
CA LYS A 89 0.10 10.11 -6.52
C LYS A 89 -0.16 9.85 -5.03
N ILE A 90 0.75 9.19 -4.36
CA ILE A 90 0.65 8.99 -2.91
C ILE A 90 0.68 10.35 -2.20
N ARG A 91 1.61 11.22 -2.59
CA ARG A 91 1.74 12.55 -1.98
C ARG A 91 0.49 13.41 -2.21
N GLU A 92 -0.09 13.36 -3.40
CA GLU A 92 -1.31 14.10 -3.70
C GLU A 92 -2.48 13.61 -2.84
N THR A 93 -2.59 12.31 -2.63
CA THR A 93 -3.72 11.69 -1.93
C THR A 93 -3.55 11.74 -0.41
N PHE A 94 -2.35 11.45 0.06
CA PHE A 94 -2.03 11.38 1.50
C PHE A 94 -0.73 12.14 1.78
N PRO A 95 -0.81 13.49 1.83
CA PRO A 95 0.41 14.33 1.91
C PRO A 95 1.29 14.07 3.12
N ASP A 96 0.72 13.60 4.21
CA ASP A 96 1.46 13.40 5.47
C ASP A 96 1.97 11.96 5.63
N SER A 97 1.83 11.13 4.61
CA SER A 97 2.26 9.74 4.70
C SER A 97 3.78 9.60 4.68
N LYS A 98 4.26 8.50 5.26
CA LYS A 98 5.68 8.13 5.30
C LYS A 98 5.95 6.99 4.34
N ILE A 99 7.17 6.91 3.89
CA ILE A 99 7.59 5.85 2.96
C ILE A 99 8.77 5.09 3.56
#